data_df280a30cedb130d965f866b043c1f8c
#
_entry.id   df280a30cedb130d965f866b043c1f8c
#
_cell.length_a   1.000
_cell.length_b   1.000
_cell.length_c   1.000
_cell.angle_alpha   90.00
_cell.angle_beta   90.00
_cell.angle_gamma   90.00
#
_symmetry.space_group_name_H-M   'P 1'
#
loop_
_entity.id
_entity.type
_entity.pdbx_description
1 polymer ?
#
loop_
_entity_poly.entity_id
_entity_poly.type
_entity_poly.pdbx_seq_one_letter_code
_entity_poly.pdbx_strand_id
1 'polypeptide(L)'
;HLLRRIIVAGETGGSSPAFRERIGDVWGNDLAVHDHYGMTEVGPVAYEIPGGSGGLRVLLDSYFPEVIDPASGDPVADGVTGELVLTTLGRAGCPVFRYRTGDLVKVMRGVDEVGLPTFDLQGGILGRSDDMVVARGVNLYPSAVDAIVRQFPEVVEYQVLCQEKDSMTEVSMLVEAPIEAARALEVALKEAFSLRIPVQPAESKSLPRFEMKARRWVR
;
A
#
# COMPACT_ATOMS: atom_id res chain seq x y z
N HIS A 1 -9.67 9.54 -27.90
CA HIS A 1 -9.05 8.28 -27.43
C HIS A 1 -10.11 7.17 -27.32
N LEU A 2 -9.78 5.93 -27.74
CA LEU A 2 -10.67 4.77 -27.63
C LEU A 2 -10.62 4.14 -26.22
N LEU A 3 -9.62 4.51 -25.39
CA LEU A 3 -9.44 4.01 -24.03
C LEU A 3 -10.49 4.66 -23.12
N ARG A 4 -11.30 3.82 -22.47
CA ARG A 4 -12.35 4.28 -21.54
C ARG A 4 -12.15 3.80 -20.12
N ARG A 5 -11.36 2.73 -19.92
CA ARG A 5 -11.12 2.13 -18.61
C ARG A 5 -9.68 1.64 -18.50
N ILE A 6 -9.07 1.84 -17.34
CA ILE A 6 -7.81 1.22 -16.92
C ILE A 6 -8.09 0.40 -15.67
N ILE A 7 -7.57 -0.82 -15.63
CA ILE A 7 -7.56 -1.66 -14.44
C ILE A 7 -6.13 -1.62 -13.89
N VAL A 8 -5.99 -1.27 -12.64
CA VAL A 8 -4.71 -1.26 -11.93
C VAL A 8 -4.69 -2.38 -10.89
N ALA A 9 -3.53 -3.01 -10.72
CA ALA A 9 -3.35 -4.11 -9.78
C ALA A 9 -1.89 -4.37 -9.46
N GLY A 10 -1.63 -5.05 -8.33
CA GLY A 10 -0.32 -5.59 -7.97
C GLY A 10 0.64 -4.60 -7.32
N GLU A 11 0.28 -3.31 -7.24
CA GLU A 11 1.04 -2.28 -6.55
C GLU A 11 0.18 -1.63 -5.48
N THR A 12 0.81 -1.26 -4.35
CA THR A 12 0.14 -0.43 -3.34
C THR A 12 -0.15 0.95 -3.91
N GLY A 13 -1.35 1.47 -3.68
CA GLY A 13 -1.71 2.82 -4.08
C GLY A 13 -2.56 2.95 -5.34
N GLY A 14 -3.04 1.85 -5.95
CA GLY A 14 -4.03 1.89 -7.04
C GLY A 14 -5.32 2.62 -6.64
N SER A 15 -5.68 2.55 -5.37
CA SER A 15 -6.80 3.31 -4.77
C SER A 15 -6.43 4.76 -4.41
N SER A 16 -5.16 5.17 -4.54
CA SER A 16 -4.70 6.52 -4.16
C SER A 16 -5.25 7.60 -5.11
N PRO A 17 -5.85 8.69 -4.57
CA PRO A 17 -6.31 9.82 -5.40
C PRO A 17 -5.20 10.42 -6.25
N ALA A 18 -4.00 10.62 -5.70
CA ALA A 18 -2.85 11.20 -6.42
C ALA A 18 -2.39 10.34 -7.61
N PHE A 19 -2.47 8.99 -7.48
CA PHE A 19 -2.16 8.11 -8.60
C PHE A 19 -3.20 8.21 -9.71
N ARG A 20 -4.49 8.30 -9.37
CA ARG A 20 -5.60 8.46 -10.32
C ARG A 20 -5.53 9.80 -11.06
N GLU A 21 -5.21 10.88 -10.35
CA GLU A 21 -5.00 12.20 -10.93
C GLU A 21 -3.88 12.15 -11.99
N ARG A 22 -2.73 11.55 -11.68
CA ARG A 22 -1.63 11.38 -12.64
C ARG A 22 -2.01 10.55 -13.87
N ILE A 23 -2.86 9.52 -13.71
CA ILE A 23 -3.41 8.78 -14.87
C ILE A 23 -4.31 9.70 -15.69
N GLY A 24 -5.16 10.49 -15.04
CA GLY A 24 -6.04 11.47 -15.69
C GLY A 24 -5.26 12.52 -16.49
N ASP A 25 -4.17 13.04 -15.94
CA ASP A 25 -3.30 14.01 -16.61
C ASP A 25 -2.67 13.46 -17.90
N VAL A 26 -2.32 12.18 -17.92
CA VAL A 26 -1.67 11.52 -19.08
C VAL A 26 -2.69 11.03 -20.11
N TRP A 27 -3.81 10.46 -19.65
CA TRP A 27 -4.74 9.73 -20.53
C TRP A 27 -6.09 10.41 -20.69
N GLY A 28 -6.36 11.48 -19.96
CA GLY A 28 -7.61 12.24 -19.94
C GLY A 28 -8.50 11.90 -18.75
N ASN A 29 -9.17 12.91 -18.21
CA ASN A 29 -9.98 12.82 -17.00
C ASN A 29 -11.31 12.05 -17.17
N ASP A 30 -11.70 11.75 -18.42
CA ASP A 30 -12.88 10.93 -18.72
C ASP A 30 -12.63 9.42 -18.59
N LEU A 31 -11.39 9.04 -18.20
CA LEU A 31 -10.96 7.66 -18.07
C LEU A 31 -11.35 7.10 -16.70
N ALA A 32 -12.11 6.00 -16.69
CA ALA A 32 -12.39 5.29 -15.46
C ALA A 32 -11.20 4.41 -15.05
N VAL A 33 -10.63 4.66 -13.87
CA VAL A 33 -9.59 3.84 -13.27
C VAL A 33 -10.23 2.92 -12.22
N HIS A 34 -10.03 1.61 -12.36
CA HIS A 34 -10.54 0.59 -11.45
C HIS A 34 -9.38 -0.13 -10.79
N ASP A 35 -9.40 -0.18 -9.47
CA ASP A 35 -8.44 -0.96 -8.70
C ASP A 35 -8.99 -2.35 -8.39
N HIS A 36 -8.12 -3.34 -8.34
CA HIS A 36 -8.45 -4.65 -7.84
C HIS A 36 -7.26 -5.31 -7.16
N TYR A 37 -7.55 -6.23 -6.27
CA TYR A 37 -6.58 -6.97 -5.48
C TYR A 37 -6.72 -8.46 -5.73
N GLY A 38 -5.58 -9.11 -5.86
CA GLY A 38 -5.45 -10.55 -5.97
C GLY A 38 -4.00 -11.00 -5.84
N MET A 39 -3.80 -12.28 -5.69
CA MET A 39 -2.46 -12.88 -5.59
C MET A 39 -2.41 -14.22 -6.31
N THR A 40 -1.20 -14.66 -6.64
CA THR A 40 -0.97 -15.91 -7.39
C THR A 40 -1.57 -17.12 -6.68
N GLU A 41 -1.50 -17.16 -5.36
CA GLU A 41 -1.93 -18.26 -4.51
C GLU A 41 -3.44 -18.50 -4.57
N VAL A 42 -4.22 -17.42 -4.71
CA VAL A 42 -5.68 -17.50 -4.57
C VAL A 42 -6.45 -16.90 -5.77
N GLY A 43 -5.81 -16.10 -6.62
CA GLY A 43 -6.45 -15.40 -7.74
C GLY A 43 -7.08 -14.06 -7.31
N PRO A 44 -8.13 -13.58 -8.01
CA PRO A 44 -8.82 -12.33 -7.68
C PRO A 44 -9.49 -12.42 -6.30
N VAL A 45 -9.25 -11.45 -5.42
CA VAL A 45 -9.76 -11.41 -4.04
C VAL A 45 -10.77 -10.29 -3.83
N ALA A 46 -10.46 -9.09 -4.33
CA ALA A 46 -11.27 -7.92 -4.07
C ALA A 46 -11.28 -6.97 -5.28
N TYR A 47 -12.33 -6.21 -5.41
CA TYR A 47 -12.56 -5.23 -6.48
C TYR A 47 -12.95 -3.87 -5.89
N GLU A 48 -12.76 -2.83 -6.66
CA GLU A 48 -13.10 -1.47 -6.23
C GLU A 48 -14.57 -1.33 -5.89
N ILE A 49 -14.85 -0.69 -4.75
CA ILE A 49 -16.23 -0.42 -4.32
C ILE A 49 -16.89 0.54 -5.31
N PRO A 50 -18.08 0.22 -5.84
CA PRO A 50 -18.81 1.11 -6.71
C PRO A 50 -19.03 2.49 -6.10
N GLY A 51 -18.80 3.56 -6.87
CA GLY A 51 -18.94 4.94 -6.41
C GLY A 51 -17.61 5.62 -6.02
N GLY A 52 -16.46 4.94 -6.16
CA GLY A 52 -15.15 5.60 -6.09
C GLY A 52 -14.68 5.99 -4.69
N SER A 53 -15.04 5.22 -3.67
CA SER A 53 -14.65 5.49 -2.27
C SER A 53 -13.17 5.23 -1.96
N GLY A 54 -12.39 4.74 -2.94
CA GLY A 54 -10.97 4.39 -2.75
C GLY A 54 -10.76 3.14 -1.90
N GLY A 55 -11.78 2.28 -1.77
CA GLY A 55 -11.71 1.00 -1.06
C GLY A 55 -11.95 -0.19 -1.98
N LEU A 56 -11.64 -1.38 -1.47
CA LEU A 56 -11.83 -2.64 -2.18
C LEU A 56 -12.82 -3.52 -1.42
N ARG A 57 -13.75 -4.16 -2.14
CA ARG A 57 -14.71 -5.10 -1.58
C ARG A 57 -14.28 -6.53 -1.84
N VAL A 58 -14.17 -7.34 -0.78
CA VAL A 58 -13.80 -8.75 -0.88
C VAL A 58 -14.94 -9.57 -1.47
N LEU A 59 -14.60 -10.55 -2.31
CA LEU A 59 -15.52 -11.51 -2.92
C LEU A 59 -15.91 -12.57 -1.89
N LEU A 60 -16.95 -12.31 -1.08
CA LEU A 60 -17.40 -13.20 0.00
C LEU A 60 -17.97 -14.54 -0.49
N ASP A 61 -18.39 -14.65 -1.75
CA ASP A 61 -18.79 -15.91 -2.38
C ASP A 61 -17.60 -16.86 -2.59
N SER A 62 -16.40 -16.32 -2.65
CA SER A 62 -15.17 -17.06 -2.96
C SER A 62 -14.24 -17.20 -1.77
N TYR A 63 -14.36 -16.30 -0.78
CA TYR A 63 -13.45 -16.22 0.36
C TYR A 63 -14.17 -16.01 1.67
N PHE A 64 -13.65 -16.63 2.74
CA PHE A 64 -13.91 -16.23 4.11
C PHE A 64 -12.70 -15.40 4.60
N PRO A 65 -12.84 -14.05 4.67
CA PRO A 65 -11.78 -13.17 5.11
C PRO A 65 -11.81 -12.96 6.62
N GLU A 66 -10.61 -12.88 7.21
CA GLU A 66 -10.38 -12.47 8.60
C GLU A 66 -9.35 -11.33 8.60
N VAL A 67 -9.35 -10.49 9.64
CA VAL A 67 -8.26 -9.52 9.89
C VAL A 67 -7.75 -9.74 11.29
N ILE A 68 -6.45 -9.94 11.40
CA ILE A 68 -5.78 -10.28 12.66
C ILE A 68 -4.66 -9.29 12.97
N ASP A 69 -4.32 -9.16 14.23
CA ASP A 69 -3.06 -8.56 14.64
C ASP A 69 -1.90 -9.44 14.17
N PRO A 70 -0.94 -8.93 13.40
CA PRO A 70 0.13 -9.77 12.84
C PRO A 70 1.06 -10.38 13.89
N ALA A 71 1.16 -9.80 15.10
CA ALA A 71 2.03 -10.28 16.17
C ALA A 71 1.34 -11.32 17.06
N SER A 72 0.11 -11.05 17.53
CA SER A 72 -0.62 -11.96 18.41
C SER A 72 -1.43 -13.03 17.65
N GLY A 73 -1.87 -12.74 16.42
CA GLY A 73 -2.79 -13.56 15.65
C GLY A 73 -4.26 -13.45 16.08
N ASP A 74 -4.57 -12.53 17.01
CA ASP A 74 -5.93 -12.29 17.47
C ASP A 74 -6.72 -11.45 16.47
N PRO A 75 -8.05 -11.64 16.37
CA PRO A 75 -8.90 -10.80 15.53
C PRO A 75 -8.87 -9.34 15.97
N VAL A 76 -8.85 -8.42 15.01
CA VAL A 76 -8.95 -6.98 15.27
C VAL A 76 -10.36 -6.46 14.99
N ALA A 77 -10.71 -5.35 15.66
CA ALA A 77 -11.98 -4.67 15.44
C ALA A 77 -12.01 -3.93 14.09
N ASP A 78 -13.22 -3.62 13.61
CA ASP A 78 -13.42 -2.80 12.42
C ASP A 78 -12.76 -1.42 12.59
N GLY A 79 -12.15 -0.92 11.53
CA GLY A 79 -11.41 0.34 11.55
C GLY A 79 -10.00 0.26 12.13
N VAL A 80 -9.58 -0.90 12.66
CA VAL A 80 -8.20 -1.16 13.11
C VAL A 80 -7.42 -1.82 11.97
N THR A 81 -6.16 -1.40 11.80
CA THR A 81 -5.27 -2.02 10.81
C THR A 81 -4.81 -3.39 11.32
N GLY A 82 -4.89 -4.39 10.46
CA GLY A 82 -4.40 -5.74 10.73
C GLY A 82 -4.02 -6.48 9.45
N GLU A 83 -3.52 -7.69 9.59
CA GLU A 83 -3.16 -8.55 8.47
C GLU A 83 -4.38 -9.29 7.94
N LEU A 84 -4.57 -9.25 6.62
CA LEU A 84 -5.62 -10.00 5.94
C LEU A 84 -5.27 -11.49 5.93
N VAL A 85 -6.23 -12.31 6.34
CA VAL A 85 -6.16 -13.77 6.30
C VAL A 85 -7.32 -14.28 5.46
N LEU A 86 -7.04 -15.23 4.57
CA LEU A 86 -8.02 -15.74 3.63
C LEU A 86 -8.20 -17.26 3.74
N THR A 87 -9.45 -17.70 3.72
CA THR A 87 -9.82 -19.09 3.47
C THR A 87 -10.62 -19.14 2.18
N THR A 88 -10.23 -20.01 1.24
CA THR A 88 -10.96 -20.19 -0.03
C THR A 88 -12.16 -21.10 0.15
N LEU A 89 -13.32 -20.73 -0.42
CA LEU A 89 -14.57 -21.46 -0.24
C LEU A 89 -14.88 -22.47 -1.35
N GLY A 90 -14.47 -22.23 -2.58
CA GLY A 90 -14.83 -23.08 -3.73
C GLY A 90 -13.64 -23.62 -4.51
N ARG A 91 -12.41 -23.40 -4.06
CA ARG A 91 -11.20 -23.73 -4.82
C ARG A 91 -10.71 -25.15 -4.52
N ALA A 92 -11.24 -26.15 -5.23
CA ALA A 92 -10.92 -27.55 -4.99
C ALA A 92 -9.48 -27.94 -5.37
N GLY A 93 -8.88 -27.32 -6.40
CA GLY A 93 -7.57 -27.72 -6.94
C GLY A 93 -6.38 -27.26 -6.09
N CYS A 94 -6.51 -26.13 -5.39
CA CYS A 94 -5.47 -25.59 -4.50
C CYS A 94 -6.15 -24.77 -3.40
N PRO A 95 -6.80 -25.44 -2.42
CA PRO A 95 -7.44 -24.74 -1.32
C PRO A 95 -6.40 -24.15 -0.39
N VAL A 96 -6.68 -22.94 0.13
CA VAL A 96 -5.94 -22.36 1.24
C VAL A 96 -6.87 -22.22 2.44
N PHE A 97 -6.34 -22.47 3.62
CA PHE A 97 -7.07 -22.36 4.86
C PHE A 97 -6.32 -21.47 5.85
N ARG A 98 -6.99 -20.39 6.29
CA ARG A 98 -6.40 -19.33 7.11
C ARG A 98 -5.02 -18.88 6.63
N TYR A 99 -4.94 -18.64 5.32
CA TYR A 99 -3.71 -18.19 4.67
C TYR A 99 -3.41 -16.75 5.06
N ARG A 100 -2.28 -16.54 5.72
CA ARG A 100 -1.77 -15.22 6.06
C ARG A 100 -1.18 -14.57 4.80
N THR A 101 -1.82 -13.51 4.33
CA THR A 101 -1.40 -12.86 3.06
C THR A 101 -0.15 -12.00 3.22
N GLY A 102 0.16 -11.58 4.44
CA GLY A 102 1.16 -10.55 4.72
C GLY A 102 0.68 -9.13 4.40
N ASP A 103 -0.52 -8.97 3.83
CA ASP A 103 -1.03 -7.66 3.44
C ASP A 103 -1.82 -7.02 4.58
N LEU A 104 -1.49 -5.76 4.88
CA LEU A 104 -2.17 -4.95 5.90
C LEU A 104 -3.37 -4.25 5.31
N VAL A 105 -4.49 -4.35 6.00
CA VAL A 105 -5.77 -3.78 5.61
C VAL A 105 -6.47 -3.14 6.80
N LYS A 106 -7.45 -2.29 6.51
CA LYS A 106 -8.40 -1.76 7.49
C LYS A 106 -9.79 -2.12 7.02
N VAL A 107 -10.49 -2.98 7.76
CA VAL A 107 -11.80 -3.49 7.36
C VAL A 107 -12.93 -2.68 7.95
N MET A 108 -14.01 -2.54 7.18
CA MET A 108 -15.34 -2.19 7.62
C MET A 108 -16.31 -3.26 7.14
N ARG A 109 -17.02 -3.88 8.07
CA ARG A 109 -18.09 -4.83 7.76
C ARG A 109 -19.41 -4.10 7.71
N GLY A 110 -20.29 -4.54 6.80
CA GLY A 110 -21.59 -3.91 6.62
C GLY A 110 -22.53 -4.77 5.80
N VAL A 111 -23.50 -4.12 5.21
CA VAL A 111 -24.41 -4.69 4.22
C VAL A 111 -24.52 -3.75 3.02
N ASP A 112 -24.69 -4.32 1.85
CA ASP A 112 -24.91 -3.53 0.63
C ASP A 112 -26.37 -3.06 0.49
N GLU A 113 -26.68 -2.41 -0.64
CA GLU A 113 -28.02 -1.85 -0.93
C GLU A 113 -29.11 -2.92 -1.03
N VAL A 114 -28.76 -4.18 -1.25
CA VAL A 114 -29.70 -5.31 -1.32
C VAL A 114 -29.69 -6.18 -0.05
N GLY A 115 -28.95 -5.76 0.98
CA GLY A 115 -28.92 -6.41 2.28
C GLY A 115 -27.93 -7.56 2.40
N LEU A 116 -27.02 -7.75 1.43
CA LEU A 116 -25.97 -8.76 1.50
C LEU A 116 -24.77 -8.26 2.33
N PRO A 117 -24.12 -9.15 3.11
CA PRO A 117 -22.96 -8.78 3.90
C PRO A 117 -21.82 -8.28 3.01
N THR A 118 -21.11 -7.28 3.51
CA THR A 118 -19.91 -6.72 2.85
C THR A 118 -18.70 -6.79 3.76
N PHE A 119 -17.52 -6.89 3.13
CA PHE A 119 -16.23 -6.82 3.77
C PHE A 119 -15.36 -5.88 2.97
N ASP A 120 -15.33 -4.61 3.39
CA ASP A 120 -14.76 -3.52 2.62
C ASP A 120 -13.40 -3.11 3.22
N LEU A 121 -12.35 -3.14 2.40
CA LEU A 121 -11.00 -2.76 2.74
C LEU A 121 -10.84 -1.25 2.49
N GLN A 122 -10.86 -0.45 3.55
CA GLN A 122 -10.72 1.00 3.46
C GLN A 122 -9.33 1.40 2.97
N GLY A 123 -9.28 2.15 1.87
CA GLY A 123 -8.01 2.54 1.24
C GLY A 123 -7.29 1.39 0.52
N GLY A 124 -7.95 0.22 0.35
CA GLY A 124 -7.37 -0.95 -0.31
C GLY A 124 -6.29 -1.64 0.55
N ILE A 125 -5.20 -2.05 -0.10
CA ILE A 125 -4.04 -2.63 0.57
C ILE A 125 -3.15 -1.50 1.10
N LEU A 126 -2.98 -1.44 2.41
CA LEU A 126 -2.24 -0.38 3.09
C LEU A 126 -0.72 -0.61 3.09
N GLY A 127 -0.30 -1.86 2.92
CA GLY A 127 1.11 -2.25 2.91
C GLY A 127 1.27 -3.73 3.24
N ARG A 128 2.52 -4.11 3.56
CA ARG A 128 2.83 -5.49 3.96
C ARG A 128 3.36 -5.53 5.39
N SER A 129 2.97 -6.55 6.13
CA SER A 129 3.44 -6.78 7.51
C SER A 129 4.92 -7.20 7.56
N ASP A 130 5.40 -7.90 6.52
CA ASP A 130 6.78 -8.38 6.39
C ASP A 130 7.75 -7.32 5.84
N ASP A 131 7.26 -6.23 5.24
CA ASP A 131 8.07 -5.12 4.78
C ASP A 131 8.37 -4.08 5.88
N MET A 132 7.75 -4.22 7.05
CA MET A 132 7.94 -3.30 8.17
C MET A 132 9.40 -3.24 8.63
N VAL A 133 9.90 -2.04 8.84
CA VAL A 133 11.21 -1.78 9.43
C VAL A 133 11.01 -1.11 10.80
N VAL A 134 11.60 -1.70 11.83
CA VAL A 134 11.61 -1.09 13.18
C VAL A 134 12.85 -0.20 13.28
N ALA A 135 12.66 1.11 13.18
CA ALA A 135 13.74 2.09 13.31
C ALA A 135 13.64 2.82 14.66
N ARG A 136 14.62 2.64 15.53
CA ARG A 136 14.65 3.25 16.88
C ARG A 136 13.34 3.08 17.67
N GLY A 137 12.71 1.90 17.57
CA GLY A 137 11.45 1.60 18.24
C GLY A 137 10.19 2.10 17.51
N VAL A 138 10.32 2.71 16.34
CA VAL A 138 9.20 3.16 15.51
C VAL A 138 9.00 2.17 14.37
N ASN A 139 7.75 1.70 14.18
CA ASN A 139 7.38 0.85 13.06
C ASN A 139 7.19 1.68 11.80
N LEU A 140 8.08 1.52 10.83
CA LEU A 140 8.01 2.17 9.52
C LEU A 140 7.51 1.17 8.47
N TYR A 141 6.41 1.50 7.83
CA TYR A 141 5.89 0.77 6.68
C TYR A 141 6.29 1.47 5.39
N PRO A 142 6.90 0.79 4.41
CA PRO A 142 7.28 1.36 3.12
C PRO A 142 6.15 2.12 2.43
N SER A 143 4.92 1.58 2.48
CA SER A 143 3.73 2.22 1.91
C SER A 143 3.37 3.56 2.57
N ALA A 144 3.55 3.67 3.90
CA ALA A 144 3.29 4.92 4.61
C ALA A 144 4.34 6.00 4.26
N VAL A 145 5.60 5.60 4.10
CA VAL A 145 6.67 6.49 3.62
C VAL A 145 6.40 6.93 2.18
N ASP A 146 6.05 5.98 1.28
CA ASP A 146 5.72 6.27 -0.12
C ASP A 146 4.54 7.24 -0.25
N ALA A 147 3.51 7.10 0.60
CA ALA A 147 2.36 8.00 0.60
C ALA A 147 2.74 9.46 0.94
N ILE A 148 3.74 9.66 1.80
CA ILE A 148 4.26 11.01 2.10
C ILE A 148 5.11 11.51 0.95
N VAL A 149 6.03 10.70 0.41
CA VAL A 149 6.90 11.08 -0.72
C VAL A 149 6.07 11.51 -1.92
N ARG A 150 4.97 10.84 -2.22
CA ARG A 150 4.05 11.18 -3.32
C ARG A 150 3.37 12.55 -3.20
N GLN A 151 3.40 13.19 -2.04
CA GLN A 151 2.90 14.56 -1.86
C GLN A 151 3.89 15.62 -2.36
N PHE A 152 5.11 15.20 -2.72
CA PHE A 152 6.18 16.05 -3.23
C PHE A 152 6.42 15.76 -4.71
N PRO A 153 5.77 16.46 -5.64
CA PRO A 153 5.88 16.19 -7.08
C PRO A 153 7.29 16.45 -7.64
N GLU A 154 8.11 17.21 -6.92
CA GLU A 154 9.51 17.46 -7.27
C GLU A 154 10.42 16.25 -7.03
N VAL A 155 9.98 15.24 -6.25
CA VAL A 155 10.72 14.01 -6.02
C VAL A 155 10.51 13.06 -7.19
N VAL A 156 11.52 12.90 -8.02
CA VAL A 156 11.48 12.04 -9.22
C VAL A 156 11.67 10.57 -8.85
N GLU A 157 12.60 10.28 -7.93
CA GLU A 157 12.87 8.93 -7.41
C GLU A 157 13.48 9.04 -6.01
N TYR A 158 13.37 7.95 -5.24
CA TYR A 158 13.96 7.89 -3.90
C TYR A 158 14.43 6.47 -3.54
N GLN A 159 15.33 6.40 -2.57
CA GLN A 159 15.81 5.17 -1.96
C GLN A 159 15.93 5.34 -0.46
N VAL A 160 15.47 4.34 0.30
CA VAL A 160 15.57 4.29 1.76
C VAL A 160 16.69 3.33 2.13
N LEU A 161 17.62 3.81 2.93
CA LEU A 161 18.78 3.03 3.42
C LEU A 161 18.52 2.65 4.87
N CYS A 162 18.55 1.36 5.15
CA CYS A 162 18.44 0.82 6.50
C CYS A 162 19.82 0.29 6.92
N GLN A 163 20.40 0.82 7.99
CA GLN A 163 21.71 0.42 8.50
C GLN A 163 21.60 0.04 9.97
N GLU A 164 22.23 -1.06 10.34
CA GLU A 164 22.35 -1.40 11.75
C GLU A 164 23.50 -0.61 12.38
N LYS A 165 23.19 0.13 13.45
CA LYS A 165 24.14 0.86 14.25
C LYS A 165 23.78 0.72 15.73
N ASP A 166 24.76 0.31 16.54
CA ASP A 166 24.58 0.13 17.99
C ASP A 166 23.34 -0.73 18.35
N SER A 167 23.14 -1.83 17.62
CA SER A 167 21.99 -2.75 17.76
C SER A 167 20.61 -2.11 17.50
N MET A 168 20.58 -0.98 16.82
CA MET A 168 19.36 -0.32 16.37
C MET A 168 19.42 -0.08 14.87
N THR A 169 18.25 -0.20 14.20
CA THR A 169 18.16 0.17 12.80
C THR A 169 18.03 1.69 12.67
N GLU A 170 18.99 2.30 11.98
CA GLU A 170 18.91 3.68 11.50
C GLU A 170 18.40 3.70 10.06
N VAL A 171 17.54 4.69 9.79
CA VAL A 171 16.95 4.87 8.46
C VAL A 171 17.31 6.26 7.95
N SER A 172 17.76 6.32 6.69
CA SER A 172 17.99 7.56 5.95
C SER A 172 17.44 7.43 4.54
N MET A 173 17.31 8.55 3.82
CA MET A 173 16.73 8.57 2.49
C MET A 173 17.60 9.38 1.52
N LEU A 174 17.76 8.85 0.32
CA LEU A 174 18.28 9.57 -0.84
C LEU A 174 17.11 9.92 -1.76
N VAL A 175 17.07 11.15 -2.27
CA VAL A 175 15.99 11.60 -3.15
C VAL A 175 16.55 12.35 -4.35
N GLU A 176 16.06 12.06 -5.52
CA GLU A 176 16.31 12.87 -6.71
C GLU A 176 15.32 14.05 -6.74
N ALA A 177 15.69 15.10 -6.04
CA ALA A 177 14.90 16.33 -5.89
C ALA A 177 15.78 17.54 -5.59
N PRO A 178 15.28 18.79 -5.78
CA PRO A 178 15.92 19.99 -5.27
C PRO A 178 16.11 19.92 -3.74
N ILE A 179 17.15 20.61 -3.24
CA ILE A 179 17.51 20.60 -1.79
C ILE A 179 16.36 21.11 -0.92
N GLU A 180 15.56 22.04 -1.41
CA GLU A 180 14.41 22.60 -0.71
C GLU A 180 13.31 21.55 -0.53
N ALA A 181 13.02 20.76 -1.57
CA ALA A 181 12.05 19.67 -1.52
C ALA A 181 12.54 18.54 -0.59
N ALA A 182 13.85 18.21 -0.63
CA ALA A 182 14.42 17.21 0.29
C ALA A 182 14.27 17.63 1.76
N ARG A 183 14.51 18.91 2.09
CA ARG A 183 14.31 19.46 3.44
C ARG A 183 12.85 19.45 3.87
N ALA A 184 11.94 19.84 2.98
CA ALA A 184 10.50 19.82 3.25
C ALA A 184 10.01 18.39 3.50
N LEU A 185 10.48 17.41 2.73
CA LEU A 185 10.18 16.00 2.91
C LEU A 185 10.72 15.47 4.25
N GLU A 186 11.95 15.84 4.67
CA GLU A 186 12.49 15.47 5.99
C GLU A 186 11.59 15.95 7.13
N VAL A 187 11.06 17.17 7.04
CA VAL A 187 10.12 17.72 8.02
C VAL A 187 8.81 16.93 8.03
N ALA A 188 8.22 16.67 6.87
CA ALA A 188 6.97 15.92 6.76
C ALA A 188 7.09 14.49 7.32
N LEU A 189 8.19 13.79 7.02
CA LEU A 189 8.47 12.47 7.57
C LEU A 189 8.62 12.50 9.10
N LYS A 190 9.32 13.53 9.63
CA LYS A 190 9.48 13.69 11.08
C LYS A 190 8.14 13.95 11.79
N GLU A 191 7.28 14.76 11.20
CA GLU A 191 5.94 15.02 11.74
C GLU A 191 5.06 13.77 11.75
N ALA A 192 5.08 13.02 10.64
CA ALA A 192 4.26 11.83 10.49
C ALA A 192 4.68 10.66 11.41
N PHE A 193 5.98 10.43 11.55
CA PHE A 193 6.48 9.26 12.27
C PHE A 193 7.07 9.59 13.67
N SER A 194 7.13 10.86 14.06
CA SER A 194 7.84 11.31 15.27
C SER A 194 9.29 10.78 15.34
N LEU A 195 9.87 10.48 14.17
CA LEU A 195 11.21 9.97 13.97
C LEU A 195 11.93 10.83 12.92
N ARG A 196 13.14 11.26 13.23
CA ARG A 196 13.97 11.93 12.23
C ARG A 196 14.53 10.91 11.24
N ILE A 197 14.16 11.02 9.97
CA ILE A 197 14.71 10.29 8.83
C ILE A 197 15.49 11.30 7.99
N PRO A 198 16.84 11.34 8.06
CA PRO A 198 17.64 12.25 7.25
C PRO A 198 17.37 12.06 5.77
N VAL A 199 17.07 13.15 5.05
CA VAL A 199 16.82 13.15 3.60
C VAL A 199 17.94 13.92 2.90
N GLN A 200 18.64 13.25 1.98
CA GLN A 200 19.74 13.82 1.23
C GLN A 200 19.40 13.87 -0.26
N PRO A 201 19.64 14.99 -0.94
CA PRO A 201 19.49 15.07 -2.38
C PRO A 201 20.54 14.19 -3.07
N ALA A 202 20.10 13.47 -4.08
CA ALA A 202 20.93 12.66 -4.98
C ALA A 202 20.98 13.33 -6.36
N GLU A 203 22.01 13.03 -7.14
CA GLU A 203 22.12 13.51 -8.51
C GLU A 203 20.99 12.93 -9.39
N SER A 204 20.54 13.71 -10.35
CA SER A 204 19.50 13.26 -11.29
C SER A 204 19.92 11.98 -12.02
N LYS A 205 19.03 10.99 -12.05
CA LYS A 205 19.23 9.66 -12.65
C LYS A 205 20.31 8.81 -11.99
N SER A 206 20.71 9.12 -10.75
CA SER A 206 21.68 8.33 -10.00
C SER A 206 21.05 7.16 -9.26
N LEU A 207 19.74 7.24 -8.93
CA LEU A 207 19.04 6.18 -8.24
C LEU A 207 18.50 5.12 -9.21
N PRO A 208 18.39 3.84 -8.79
CA PRO A 208 17.86 2.77 -9.62
C PRO A 208 16.46 3.07 -10.14
N ARG A 209 16.17 2.67 -11.38
CA ARG A 209 14.83 2.68 -11.98
C ARG A 209 14.29 1.25 -12.04
N PHE A 210 13.00 1.09 -11.80
CA PHE A 210 12.37 -0.21 -11.72
C PHE A 210 11.29 -0.34 -12.81
N GLU A 211 11.40 -1.38 -13.62
CA GLU A 211 10.40 -1.73 -14.66
C GLU A 211 9.25 -2.56 -14.09
N MET A 212 9.46 -3.17 -12.92
CA MET A 212 8.49 -3.97 -12.16
C MET A 212 8.37 -3.43 -10.73
N LYS A 213 8.05 -4.27 -9.76
CA LYS A 213 7.96 -3.87 -8.34
C LYS A 213 9.21 -3.17 -7.87
N ALA A 214 9.05 -1.94 -7.42
CA ALA A 214 10.15 -1.10 -6.97
C ALA A 214 10.74 -1.62 -5.66
N ARG A 215 12.08 -1.75 -5.62
CA ARG A 215 12.85 -2.12 -4.41
C ARG A 215 13.58 -0.91 -3.87
N ARG A 216 12.82 0.02 -3.28
CA ARG A 216 13.36 1.28 -2.76
C ARG A 216 14.01 1.16 -1.39
N TRP A 217 13.75 0.08 -0.65
CA TRP A 217 14.31 -0.16 0.68
C TRP A 217 15.52 -1.09 0.57
N VAL A 218 16.68 -0.60 1.02
CA VAL A 218 17.97 -1.32 0.96
C VAL A 218 18.45 -1.55 2.39
N ARG A 219 18.72 -2.79 2.71
CA ARG A 219 19.26 -3.26 3.99
C ARG A 219 20.70 -3.67 3.83
#